data_ef29d52ae526ddeb8d59fe7080eaee78
#
_entry.id   ef29d52ae526ddeb8d59fe7080eaee78
#
_cell.length_a   1.000
_cell.length_b   1.000
_cell.length_c   1.000
_cell.angle_alpha   90.00
_cell.angle_beta   90.00
_cell.angle_gamma   90.00
#
_symmetry.space_group_name_H-M   'P 1'
#
loop_
_entity.id
_entity.type
_entity.pdbx_description
1 polymer ?
#
loop_
_entity_poly.entity_id
_entity_poly.type
_entity_poly.pdbx_seq_one_letter_code
_entity_poly.pdbx_strand_id
1 'polypeptide(L)'
;MKTMERNKTAFWYMTYADRVPVTDEYGNETGEYEVTYNEPVMLRANISPATGSSQVEQFGSLAGYDKVIVTDDVSCPIDENSVLFIDKAVEFTDDGKPLYDYTVKRVARSLNSVSYAVTKVSVS
;
A
#
# COMPACT_ATOMS: atom_id res chain seq x y z
N MET A 1 -11.60 6.38 -17.65
CA MET A 1 -10.72 5.85 -18.69
C MET A 1 -10.24 4.47 -18.27
N LYS A 2 -10.32 3.52 -19.16
CA LYS A 2 -9.82 2.19 -18.88
C LYS A 2 -8.30 2.15 -18.94
N THR A 3 -7.69 1.46 -17.99
CA THR A 3 -6.27 1.20 -18.05
C THR A 3 -5.98 0.16 -19.12
N MET A 4 -4.86 0.32 -19.81
CA MET A 4 -4.47 -0.65 -20.85
C MET A 4 -3.72 -1.80 -20.20
N GLU A 5 -4.08 -3.01 -20.55
CA GLU A 5 -3.51 -4.21 -19.94
C GLU A 5 -1.99 -4.26 -20.07
N ARG A 6 -1.45 -3.87 -21.20
CA ARG A 6 0.00 -3.87 -21.42
C ARG A 6 0.77 -2.88 -20.55
N ASN A 7 0.07 -1.89 -20.00
CA ASN A 7 0.70 -0.88 -19.15
C ASN A 7 0.59 -1.21 -17.67
N LYS A 8 -0.03 -2.34 -17.35
CA LYS A 8 -0.21 -2.74 -15.96
C LYS A 8 1.03 -3.44 -15.42
N THR A 9 1.37 -3.11 -14.20
CA THR A 9 2.49 -3.71 -13.48
C THR A 9 1.94 -4.55 -12.34
N ALA A 10 2.49 -5.72 -12.13
CA ALA A 10 2.11 -6.57 -11.02
C ALA A 10 2.81 -6.11 -9.75
N PHE A 11 2.07 -6.07 -8.67
CA PHE A 11 2.61 -5.80 -7.35
C PHE A 11 1.76 -6.53 -6.31
N TRP A 12 2.22 -6.55 -5.07
CA TRP A 12 1.52 -7.23 -3.99
C TRP A 12 1.11 -6.22 -2.94
N TYR A 13 -0.04 -6.46 -2.31
CA TYR A 13 -0.50 -5.64 -1.20
C TYR A 13 -0.96 -6.53 -0.06
N MET A 14 -0.88 -5.98 1.16
CA MET A 14 -1.42 -6.63 2.35
C MET A 14 -2.29 -5.60 3.06
N THR A 15 -3.55 -5.98 3.31
CA THR A 15 -4.46 -5.08 4.01
C THR A 15 -4.31 -5.26 5.52
N TYR A 16 -4.64 -4.21 6.26
CA TYR A 16 -4.63 -4.23 7.71
C TYR A 16 -5.64 -5.25 8.23
N ALA A 17 -5.22 -6.10 9.14
CA ALA A 17 -6.10 -7.08 9.76
C ALA A 17 -6.46 -6.68 11.18
N ASP A 18 -5.48 -6.53 12.06
CA ASP A 18 -5.77 -6.24 13.46
C ASP A 18 -4.52 -5.70 14.15
N ARG A 19 -4.74 -5.27 15.38
CA ARG A 19 -3.71 -4.82 16.28
C ARG A 19 -3.74 -5.72 17.51
N VAL A 20 -2.61 -6.36 17.79
CA VAL A 20 -2.50 -7.36 18.85
C VAL A 20 -1.62 -6.82 19.97
N PRO A 21 -2.04 -6.90 21.24
CA PRO A 21 -1.18 -6.47 22.33
C PRO A 21 0.08 -7.31 22.42
N VAL A 22 1.21 -6.66 22.66
CA VAL A 22 2.48 -7.33 22.88
C VAL A 22 2.56 -7.73 24.35
N THR A 23 2.90 -8.99 24.61
CA THR A 23 3.06 -9.48 25.96
C THR A 23 4.54 -9.77 26.25
N ASP A 24 4.90 -9.67 27.52
CA ASP A 24 6.27 -10.02 27.94
C ASP A 24 6.38 -11.53 28.20
N GLU A 25 7.54 -11.96 28.69
CA GLU A 25 7.78 -13.38 28.94
C GLU A 25 6.91 -13.97 30.04
N TYR A 26 6.26 -13.11 30.84
CA TYR A 26 5.36 -13.53 31.90
C TYR A 26 3.89 -13.47 31.50
N GLY A 27 3.62 -13.10 30.24
CA GLY A 27 2.26 -12.99 29.74
C GLY A 27 1.56 -11.68 30.05
N ASN A 28 2.26 -10.70 30.60
CA ASN A 28 1.70 -9.39 30.90
C ASN A 28 1.80 -8.47 29.68
N GLU A 29 0.77 -7.67 29.46
CA GLU A 29 0.77 -6.70 28.38
C GLU A 29 1.79 -5.57 28.67
N THR A 30 2.60 -5.25 27.66
CA THR A 30 3.65 -4.23 27.79
C THR A 30 3.15 -2.82 27.51
N GLY A 31 1.90 -2.67 27.03
CA GLY A 31 1.37 -1.39 26.60
C GLY A 31 1.65 -1.10 25.13
N GLU A 32 2.36 -1.99 24.45
CA GLU A 32 2.64 -1.88 23.02
C GLU A 32 1.72 -2.81 22.22
N TYR A 33 1.58 -2.51 20.94
CA TYR A 33 0.74 -3.31 20.04
C TYR A 33 1.52 -3.63 18.77
N GLU A 34 1.27 -4.82 18.23
CA GLU A 34 1.76 -5.19 16.91
C GLU A 34 0.61 -5.17 15.93
N VAL A 35 0.85 -4.58 14.76
CA VAL A 35 -0.13 -4.57 13.68
C VAL A 35 0.02 -5.86 12.89
N THR A 36 -1.10 -6.51 12.62
CA THR A 36 -1.12 -7.70 11.77
C THR A 36 -1.80 -7.37 10.45
N TYR A 37 -1.45 -8.11 9.41
CA TYR A 37 -1.95 -7.90 8.06
C TYR A 37 -2.54 -9.19 7.52
N ASN A 38 -3.47 -9.05 6.58
CA ASN A 38 -3.99 -10.18 5.83
C ASN A 38 -2.91 -10.68 4.87
N GLU A 39 -3.12 -11.84 4.28
CA GLU A 39 -2.15 -12.43 3.37
C GLU A 39 -1.91 -11.53 2.15
N PRO A 40 -0.70 -11.60 1.55
CA PRO A 40 -0.40 -10.82 0.34
C PRO A 40 -1.30 -11.21 -0.82
N VAL A 41 -1.77 -10.22 -1.55
CA VAL A 41 -2.59 -10.41 -2.74
C VAL A 41 -1.92 -9.70 -3.90
N MET A 42 -1.82 -10.38 -5.04
CA MET A 42 -1.24 -9.78 -6.23
C MET A 42 -2.31 -8.98 -6.98
N LEU A 43 -1.93 -7.80 -7.45
CA LEU A 43 -2.79 -6.95 -8.27
C LEU A 43 -1.98 -6.40 -9.43
N ARG A 44 -2.61 -6.30 -10.58
CA ARG A 44 -2.01 -5.64 -11.74
C ARG A 44 -2.73 -4.32 -11.97
N ALA A 45 -1.98 -3.25 -11.96
CA ALA A 45 -2.52 -1.91 -12.13
C ALA A 45 -1.49 -1.00 -12.77
N ASN A 46 -1.92 0.17 -13.21
CA ASN A 46 -0.99 1.18 -13.73
C ASN A 46 -0.25 1.83 -12.57
N ILE A 47 1.06 1.79 -12.63
CA ILE A 47 1.91 2.44 -11.63
C ILE A 47 2.77 3.45 -12.38
N SER A 48 2.72 4.70 -11.94
CA SER A 48 3.50 5.76 -12.56
C SER A 48 4.19 6.62 -11.50
N PRO A 49 5.30 7.27 -11.88
CA PRO A 49 5.94 8.24 -10.97
C PRO A 49 5.00 9.38 -10.66
N ALA A 50 5.10 9.94 -9.46
CA ALA A 50 4.25 11.04 -9.03
C ALA A 50 4.78 12.38 -9.52
N THR A 51 5.07 12.47 -10.82
CA THR A 51 5.63 13.67 -11.42
C THR A 51 4.74 14.30 -12.48
N GLY A 52 3.65 13.61 -12.84
CA GLY A 52 2.73 14.13 -13.83
C GLY A 52 1.74 15.11 -13.24
N SER A 53 1.40 16.17 -13.98
CA SER A 53 0.48 17.18 -13.50
C SER A 53 -0.93 16.63 -13.21
N SER A 54 -1.37 15.66 -13.99
CA SER A 54 -2.70 15.07 -13.77
C SER A 54 -2.79 14.33 -12.44
N GLN A 55 -1.71 13.67 -12.03
CA GLN A 55 -1.68 13.00 -10.74
C GLN A 55 -1.65 14.01 -9.59
N VAL A 56 -0.91 15.10 -9.77
CA VAL A 56 -0.86 16.18 -8.77
C VAL A 56 -2.25 16.79 -8.59
N GLU A 57 -2.96 17.04 -9.68
CA GLU A 57 -4.31 17.60 -9.60
C GLU A 57 -5.29 16.69 -8.88
N GLN A 58 -5.18 15.39 -9.10
CA GLN A 58 -6.08 14.42 -8.48
C GLN A 58 -5.95 14.38 -6.96
N PHE A 59 -4.75 14.58 -6.45
CA PHE A 59 -4.46 14.56 -5.01
C PHE A 59 -4.23 15.95 -4.44
N GLY A 60 -4.47 16.99 -5.23
CA GLY A 60 -4.20 18.37 -4.84
C GLY A 60 -2.71 18.65 -4.85
N SER A 61 -2.30 19.66 -4.12
CA SER A 61 -0.90 20.06 -4.06
C SER A 61 -0.09 19.25 -3.05
N LEU A 62 -0.49 18.00 -2.82
CA LEU A 62 0.13 17.18 -1.80
C LEU A 62 1.52 16.72 -2.26
N ALA A 63 2.54 17.20 -1.60
CA ALA A 63 3.91 16.74 -1.83
C ALA A 63 4.18 15.52 -0.94
N GLY A 64 5.21 14.74 -1.31
CA GLY A 64 5.71 13.67 -0.44
C GLY A 64 5.26 12.27 -0.81
N TYR A 65 4.66 12.07 -1.98
CA TYR A 65 4.42 10.72 -2.45
C TYR A 65 5.29 10.43 -3.68
N ASP A 66 5.60 9.16 -3.88
CA ASP A 66 6.59 8.75 -4.89
C ASP A 66 5.97 8.16 -6.13
N LYS A 67 4.86 7.47 -6.01
CA LYS A 67 4.18 6.82 -7.13
C LYS A 67 2.67 6.97 -7.00
N VAL A 68 2.00 6.83 -8.12
CA VAL A 68 0.53 6.77 -8.17
C VAL A 68 0.13 5.46 -8.82
N ILE A 69 -0.75 4.72 -8.16
CA ILE A 69 -1.30 3.47 -8.66
C ILE A 69 -2.75 3.74 -9.05
N VAL A 70 -3.12 3.36 -10.27
CA VAL A 70 -4.49 3.50 -10.75
C VAL A 70 -5.01 2.13 -11.17
N THR A 71 -6.16 1.77 -10.61
CA THR A 71 -6.85 0.53 -10.99
C THR A 71 -8.30 0.84 -11.37
N ASP A 72 -8.82 0.09 -12.32
CA ASP A 72 -10.25 0.17 -12.67
C ASP A 72 -11.11 -0.78 -11.83
N ASP A 73 -10.50 -1.51 -10.91
CA ASP A 73 -11.23 -2.33 -9.94
C ASP A 73 -11.66 -1.45 -8.77
N VAL A 74 -12.90 -0.95 -8.84
CA VAL A 74 -13.42 -0.05 -7.82
C VAL A 74 -13.71 -0.75 -6.49
N SER A 75 -13.65 -2.07 -6.47
CA SER A 75 -13.81 -2.86 -5.25
C SER A 75 -12.48 -3.20 -4.58
N CYS A 76 -11.38 -2.72 -5.11
CA CYS A 76 -10.05 -2.98 -4.56
C CYS A 76 -9.98 -2.56 -3.09
N PRO A 77 -9.56 -3.45 -2.18
CA PRO A 77 -9.63 -3.17 -0.74
C PRO A 77 -8.46 -2.38 -0.18
N ILE A 78 -7.52 -1.98 -1.02
CA ILE A 78 -6.37 -1.21 -0.54
C ILE A 78 -6.84 0.10 0.09
N ASP A 79 -6.32 0.42 1.25
CA ASP A 79 -6.66 1.65 1.96
C ASP A 79 -5.38 2.26 2.56
N GLU A 80 -5.55 3.32 3.34
CA GLU A 80 -4.41 4.05 3.91
C GLU A 80 -3.65 3.23 4.98
N ASN A 81 -4.20 2.10 5.41
CA ASN A 81 -3.55 1.22 6.36
C ASN A 81 -2.87 0.03 5.70
N SER A 82 -2.96 -0.08 4.38
CA SER A 82 -2.35 -1.18 3.62
C SER A 82 -0.87 -0.94 3.41
N VAL A 83 -0.13 -2.04 3.21
CA VAL A 83 1.29 -2.00 2.84
C VAL A 83 1.48 -2.68 1.50
N LEU A 84 2.51 -2.28 0.77
CA LEU A 84 2.70 -2.70 -0.62
C LEU A 84 4.12 -3.19 -0.86
N PHE A 85 4.24 -4.13 -1.80
CA PHE A 85 5.52 -4.61 -2.32
C PHE A 85 5.51 -4.31 -3.82
N ILE A 86 6.14 -3.22 -4.22
CA ILE A 86 6.13 -2.75 -5.61
C ILE A 86 7.44 -3.04 -6.32
N ASP A 87 8.55 -2.61 -5.72
CA ASP A 87 9.87 -2.74 -6.32
C ASP A 87 10.62 -3.98 -5.82
N LYS A 88 9.99 -4.77 -4.98
CA LYS A 88 10.61 -5.98 -4.42
C LYS A 88 9.56 -7.07 -4.31
N ALA A 89 10.03 -8.31 -4.16
CA ALA A 89 9.15 -9.44 -3.92
C ALA A 89 8.64 -9.43 -2.50
N VAL A 90 7.55 -10.16 -2.26
CA VAL A 90 7.01 -10.34 -0.92
C VAL A 90 8.06 -11.01 -0.04
N GLU A 91 8.32 -10.41 1.11
CA GLU A 91 9.37 -10.87 2.00
C GLU A 91 8.97 -10.58 3.44
N PHE A 92 9.34 -11.45 4.36
CA PHE A 92 9.01 -11.33 5.77
C PHE A 92 10.28 -11.51 6.61
N THR A 93 10.27 -10.90 7.80
CA THR A 93 11.31 -11.14 8.78
C THR A 93 11.14 -12.52 9.40
N ASP A 94 12.11 -12.95 10.19
CA ASP A 94 12.01 -14.22 10.93
C ASP A 94 10.82 -14.23 11.88
N ASP A 95 10.41 -13.06 12.35
CA ASP A 95 9.23 -12.90 13.22
C ASP A 95 7.93 -12.88 12.45
N GLY A 96 7.97 -12.97 11.11
CA GLY A 96 6.77 -12.94 10.30
C GLY A 96 6.26 -11.54 9.95
N LYS A 97 7.05 -10.50 10.16
CA LYS A 97 6.66 -9.14 9.82
C LYS A 97 6.97 -8.86 8.35
N PRO A 98 6.04 -8.21 7.62
CA PRO A 98 6.28 -7.93 6.20
C PRO A 98 7.34 -6.84 6.02
N LEU A 99 8.24 -7.09 5.07
CA LEU A 99 9.30 -6.15 4.71
C LEU A 99 8.88 -5.36 3.48
N TYR A 100 7.76 -4.67 3.56
CA TYR A 100 7.18 -3.91 2.46
C TYR A 100 8.05 -2.69 2.11
N ASP A 101 7.93 -2.22 0.87
CA ASP A 101 8.68 -1.06 0.42
C ASP A 101 7.84 0.20 0.18
N TYR A 102 6.52 0.10 0.21
CA TYR A 102 5.64 1.25 0.03
C TYR A 102 4.47 1.22 1.00
N THR A 103 4.02 2.41 1.36
CA THR A 103 2.78 2.59 2.14
C THR A 103 1.84 3.51 1.39
N VAL A 104 0.54 3.41 1.68
CA VAL A 104 -0.47 4.23 1.03
C VAL A 104 -0.62 5.55 1.80
N LYS A 105 -0.47 6.66 1.09
CA LYS A 105 -0.57 7.99 1.65
C LYS A 105 -1.98 8.55 1.49
N ARG A 106 -2.58 8.35 0.33
CA ARG A 106 -3.92 8.84 0.02
C ARG A 106 -4.65 7.90 -0.91
N VAL A 107 -5.96 7.90 -0.82
CA VAL A 107 -6.84 7.15 -1.71
C VAL A 107 -7.82 8.14 -2.34
N ALA A 108 -7.92 8.13 -3.67
CA ALA A 108 -8.87 8.93 -4.41
C ALA A 108 -9.77 8.01 -5.22
N ARG A 109 -11.06 8.01 -4.93
CA ARG A 109 -12.03 7.17 -5.61
C ARG A 109 -12.86 7.98 -6.59
N SER A 110 -13.07 7.40 -7.76
CA SER A 110 -13.96 7.96 -8.75
C SER A 110 -14.97 6.91 -9.17
N LEU A 111 -15.85 7.25 -10.12
CA LEU A 111 -16.90 6.33 -10.54
C LEU A 111 -16.33 5.04 -11.14
N ASN A 112 -15.25 5.14 -11.91
CA ASN A 112 -14.74 4.02 -12.70
C ASN A 112 -13.33 3.58 -12.31
N SER A 113 -12.72 4.22 -11.32
CA SER A 113 -11.36 3.87 -10.96
C SER A 113 -11.05 4.29 -9.53
N VAL A 114 -9.96 3.74 -9.01
CA VAL A 114 -9.41 4.12 -7.71
C VAL A 114 -7.94 4.44 -7.92
N SER A 115 -7.48 5.52 -7.33
CA SER A 115 -6.07 5.93 -7.39
C SER A 115 -5.49 5.96 -6.00
N TYR A 116 -4.24 5.52 -5.89
CA TYR A 116 -3.52 5.48 -4.61
C TYR A 116 -2.23 6.26 -4.76
N ALA A 117 -2.04 7.25 -3.91
CA ALA A 117 -0.75 7.94 -3.78
C ALA A 117 0.06 7.17 -2.75
N VAL A 118 1.23 6.68 -3.15
CA VAL A 118 2.03 5.80 -2.31
C VAL A 118 3.43 6.39 -2.11
N THR A 119 4.00 6.11 -0.96
CA THR A 119 5.30 6.64 -0.55
C THR A 119 6.22 5.48 -0.22
N LYS A 120 7.46 5.58 -0.73
CA LYS A 120 8.47 4.58 -0.44
C LYS A 120 8.88 4.65 1.02
N VAL A 121 8.98 3.48 1.64
CA VAL A 121 9.41 3.38 3.03
C VAL A 121 10.89 3.70 3.11
N SER A 122 11.23 4.59 4.02
CA SER A 122 12.62 4.94 4.27
C SER A 122 13.28 3.82 5.06
N VAL A 123 14.35 3.26 4.50
CA VAL A 123 15.12 2.22 5.18
C VAL A 123 16.32 2.90 5.81
N SER A 124 16.38 2.88 7.10
CA SER A 124 17.52 3.43 7.82
C SER A 124 18.51 2.36 8.20
#